data_805a3b99766a7cc37a87158f56c02ede
#
_entry.id   805a3b99766a7cc37a87158f56c02ede
#
_cell.length_a   1.000
_cell.length_b   1.000
_cell.length_c   1.000
_cell.angle_alpha   90.00
_cell.angle_beta   90.00
_cell.angle_gamma   90.00
#
_symmetry.space_group_name_H-M   'P 1'
#
loop_
_entity.id
_entity.type
_entity.pdbx_description
1 polymer ?
#
loop_
_entity_poly.entity_id
_entity_poly.type
_entity_poly.pdbx_seq_one_letter_code
_entity_poly.pdbx_strand_id
1 'polypeptide(L)'
;MAGSGTAHLRDDPNVLVRVENLVVEFPIDGGTVHAVSDVSFDLVEGETLGIVGESGCGKSTTAKAVIQLPKPTSGTVSYLGQDITAMSKEEMRRVRPDLQMIFQDPISSLNPRRTVHDIIGEGLRVWGGRGVWSEDRLHELMEAVGIDPRYGDRKPHQFSGGQCQRISIARALVLDPRVIICDEPVSALDVSVQAQILNLLEDMKARYGVSLMFISHDLSVVKNISDRVMVMYLGKVCEIAQSDELFEHPAHPYTRALMSAIPGVAADDSDGDLLEGELPSAIDPPSGCRFNTRCPRATDLCRTDEPQIEQAPGRPPDHWVACHFPVS
;
A
#
# COMPACT_ATOMS: atom_id res chain seq x y z
N MET A 1 -3.56 25.70 4.20
CA MET A 1 -2.75 24.50 3.99
C MET A 1 -3.37 23.76 2.81
N ALA A 2 -2.67 23.70 1.70
CA ALA A 2 -3.15 22.99 0.52
C ALA A 2 -2.90 21.50 0.74
N GLY A 3 -3.95 20.73 0.85
CA GLY A 3 -3.86 19.28 0.92
C GLY A 3 -4.35 18.65 -0.38
N SER A 4 -4.11 17.34 -0.55
CA SER A 4 -4.63 16.60 -1.70
C SER A 4 -6.16 16.67 -1.81
N GLY A 5 -6.83 17.11 -0.74
CA GLY A 5 -8.27 17.15 -0.65
C GLY A 5 -8.92 15.78 -0.43
N THR A 6 -10.25 15.76 -0.37
CA THR A 6 -11.07 14.58 -0.09
C THR A 6 -12.14 14.31 -1.15
N ALA A 7 -12.12 15.07 -2.26
CA ALA A 7 -13.17 15.00 -3.28
C ALA A 7 -13.28 13.63 -3.99
N HIS A 8 -12.19 12.87 -4.01
CA HIS A 8 -12.11 11.54 -4.60
C HIS A 8 -12.54 10.40 -3.67
N LEU A 9 -12.85 10.70 -2.41
CA LEU A 9 -13.34 9.69 -1.47
C LEU A 9 -14.78 9.30 -1.83
N ARG A 10 -15.01 7.99 -1.85
CA ARG A 10 -16.31 7.43 -2.25
C ARG A 10 -17.32 7.53 -1.10
N ASP A 11 -18.54 7.89 -1.41
CA ASP A 11 -19.70 7.75 -0.51
C ASP A 11 -20.29 6.35 -0.71
N ASP A 12 -19.60 5.33 -0.20
CA ASP A 12 -19.96 3.92 -0.34
C ASP A 12 -20.07 3.29 1.06
N PRO A 13 -21.20 2.64 1.40
CA PRO A 13 -21.38 1.97 2.70
C PRO A 13 -20.43 0.78 2.92
N ASN A 14 -19.82 0.27 1.86
CA ASN A 14 -18.86 -0.84 1.93
C ASN A 14 -17.42 -0.39 2.17
N VAL A 15 -17.17 0.91 2.41
CA VAL A 15 -15.84 1.39 2.76
C VAL A 15 -15.40 0.79 4.09
N LEU A 16 -14.34 -0.02 4.05
CA LEU A 16 -13.73 -0.62 5.25
C LEU A 16 -12.76 0.33 5.93
N VAL A 17 -11.88 0.96 5.15
CA VAL A 17 -10.88 1.91 5.64
C VAL A 17 -11.07 3.23 4.92
N ARG A 18 -11.13 4.33 5.68
CA ARG A 18 -11.11 5.69 5.16
C ARG A 18 -10.00 6.48 5.83
N VAL A 19 -9.16 7.09 5.04
CA VAL A 19 -8.05 7.94 5.46
C VAL A 19 -8.32 9.35 4.96
N GLU A 20 -8.26 10.32 5.85
CA GLU A 20 -8.54 11.73 5.52
C GLU A 20 -7.44 12.62 6.05
N ASN A 21 -6.81 13.39 5.16
CA ASN A 21 -5.80 14.39 5.45
C ASN A 21 -4.65 13.85 6.32
N LEU A 22 -4.20 12.62 6.04
CA LEU A 22 -3.16 11.93 6.79
C LEU A 22 -1.83 12.65 6.70
N VAL A 23 -1.25 12.98 7.85
CA VAL A 23 0.09 13.55 7.97
C VAL A 23 0.93 12.67 8.88
N VAL A 24 2.13 12.33 8.41
CA VAL A 24 3.13 11.62 9.22
C VAL A 24 4.47 12.32 9.07
N GLU A 25 4.97 12.82 10.19
CA GLU A 25 6.23 13.56 10.29
C GLU A 25 7.15 12.90 11.30
N PHE A 26 8.43 12.90 10.99
CA PHE A 26 9.46 12.40 11.90
C PHE A 26 10.45 13.53 12.23
N PRO A 27 10.52 13.98 13.49
CA PRO A 27 11.55 14.93 13.91
C PRO A 27 12.92 14.23 13.87
N ILE A 28 13.90 14.93 13.30
CA ILE A 28 15.30 14.50 13.22
C ILE A 28 16.22 15.63 13.66
N ASP A 29 17.50 15.34 13.90
CA ASP A 29 18.49 16.37 14.13
C ASP A 29 18.63 17.26 12.88
N GLY A 30 18.26 18.53 13.00
CA GLY A 30 18.32 19.52 11.90
C GLY A 30 17.07 19.70 11.08
N GLY A 31 15.91 19.08 11.44
CA GLY A 31 14.65 19.33 10.73
C GLY A 31 13.55 18.32 11.01
N THR A 32 12.60 18.27 10.10
CA THR A 32 11.48 17.33 10.12
C THR A 32 11.36 16.62 8.78
N VAL A 33 11.27 15.30 8.79
CA VAL A 33 10.97 14.54 7.58
C VAL A 33 9.46 14.50 7.38
N HIS A 34 8.98 15.11 6.30
CA HIS A 34 7.56 15.12 5.88
C HIS A 34 7.25 13.87 5.06
N ALA A 35 7.17 12.71 5.72
CA ALA A 35 7.03 11.41 5.06
C ALA A 35 5.66 11.22 4.38
N VAL A 36 4.59 11.75 4.98
CA VAL A 36 3.23 11.77 4.44
C VAL A 36 2.63 13.15 4.73
N SER A 37 2.06 13.77 3.72
CA SER A 37 1.60 15.16 3.82
C SER A 37 0.22 15.28 3.19
N ASP A 38 -0.81 15.17 4.04
CA ASP A 38 -2.21 15.38 3.65
C ASP A 38 -2.68 14.37 2.57
N VAL A 39 -2.51 13.08 2.86
CA VAL A 39 -2.96 11.99 2.00
C VAL A 39 -4.33 11.51 2.40
N SER A 40 -5.24 11.44 1.43
CA SER A 40 -6.59 10.89 1.62
C SER A 40 -6.84 9.75 0.65
N PHE A 41 -7.52 8.70 1.08
CA PHE A 41 -7.97 7.58 0.25
C PHE A 41 -8.95 6.71 1.02
N ASP A 42 -9.60 5.81 0.33
CA ASP A 42 -10.48 4.80 0.91
C ASP A 42 -10.18 3.41 0.34
N LEU A 43 -10.61 2.38 1.05
CA LEU A 43 -10.55 0.98 0.64
C LEU A 43 -11.94 0.37 0.87
N VAL A 44 -12.54 -0.17 -0.19
CA VAL A 44 -13.84 -0.84 -0.16
C VAL A 44 -13.65 -2.33 0.09
N GLU A 45 -14.69 -2.98 0.61
CA GLU A 45 -14.71 -4.43 0.84
C GLU A 45 -14.47 -5.20 -0.46
N GLY A 46 -13.54 -6.16 -0.41
CA GLY A 46 -13.15 -6.99 -1.56
C GLY A 46 -12.23 -6.30 -2.57
N GLU A 47 -11.90 -5.02 -2.37
CA GLU A 47 -11.01 -4.26 -3.26
C GLU A 47 -9.53 -4.57 -2.99
N THR A 48 -8.72 -4.51 -4.04
CA THR A 48 -7.27 -4.36 -3.96
C THR A 48 -6.88 -2.94 -4.38
N LEU A 49 -6.45 -2.11 -3.42
CA LEU A 49 -5.89 -0.78 -3.68
C LEU A 49 -4.38 -0.90 -3.83
N GLY A 50 -3.87 -0.70 -5.05
CA GLY A 50 -2.45 -0.59 -5.33
C GLY A 50 -1.90 0.79 -4.94
N ILE A 51 -0.75 0.84 -4.28
CA ILE A 51 -0.04 2.09 -3.96
C ILE A 51 1.34 2.05 -4.58
N VAL A 52 1.60 2.96 -5.52
CA VAL A 52 2.83 3.01 -6.30
C VAL A 52 3.55 4.34 -6.18
N GLY A 53 4.82 4.35 -6.57
CA GLY A 53 5.69 5.53 -6.58
C GLY A 53 7.14 5.15 -6.31
N GLU A 54 8.07 6.10 -6.49
CA GLU A 54 9.49 5.89 -6.25
C GLU A 54 9.80 5.47 -4.80
N SER A 55 10.95 4.81 -4.59
CA SER A 55 11.42 4.47 -3.24
C SER A 55 11.57 5.73 -2.39
N GLY A 56 11.13 5.67 -1.13
CA GLY A 56 11.17 6.83 -0.23
C GLY A 56 10.05 7.85 -0.40
N CYS A 57 9.09 7.67 -1.30
CA CYS A 57 8.00 8.64 -1.49
C CYS A 57 6.87 8.56 -0.43
N GLY A 58 6.97 7.70 0.60
CA GLY A 58 6.04 7.65 1.72
C GLY A 58 5.05 6.48 1.73
N LYS A 59 5.04 5.57 0.76
CA LYS A 59 4.09 4.44 0.63
C LYS A 59 4.00 3.57 1.89
N SER A 60 5.13 3.00 2.31
CA SER A 60 5.18 2.14 3.51
C SER A 60 4.82 2.89 4.80
N THR A 61 5.15 4.20 4.86
CA THR A 61 4.76 5.03 6.00
C THR A 61 3.25 5.24 6.03
N THR A 62 2.62 5.53 4.89
CA THR A 62 1.17 5.65 4.75
C THR A 62 0.48 4.36 5.21
N ALA A 63 0.92 3.22 4.70
CA ALA A 63 0.36 1.93 5.06
C ALA A 63 0.49 1.59 6.56
N LYS A 64 1.66 1.82 7.13
CA LYS A 64 1.90 1.60 8.57
C LYS A 64 1.08 2.54 9.43
N ALA A 65 0.85 3.79 8.99
CA ALA A 65 0.02 4.74 9.71
C ALA A 65 -1.45 4.32 9.78
N VAL A 66 -1.97 3.61 8.77
CA VAL A 66 -3.32 3.03 8.80
C VAL A 66 -3.52 2.10 10.01
N ILE A 67 -2.53 1.30 10.35
CA ILE A 67 -2.56 0.42 11.54
C ILE A 67 -1.98 1.07 12.80
N GLN A 68 -1.81 2.39 12.78
CA GLN A 68 -1.26 3.18 13.89
C GLN A 68 0.19 2.78 14.28
N LEU A 69 1.05 2.51 13.29
CA LEU A 69 2.47 2.14 13.45
C LEU A 69 3.36 2.89 12.41
N PRO A 70 3.71 4.18 12.62
CA PRO A 70 3.44 5.03 13.77
C PRO A 70 2.02 5.60 13.82
N LYS A 71 1.64 6.18 14.96
CA LYS A 71 0.44 6.99 15.05
C LYS A 71 0.62 8.25 14.18
N PRO A 72 -0.36 8.65 13.38
CA PRO A 72 -0.30 9.86 12.56
C PRO A 72 -0.01 11.13 13.38
N THR A 73 0.68 12.08 12.78
CA THR A 73 0.89 13.42 13.35
C THR A 73 -0.43 14.21 13.35
N SER A 74 -1.21 14.09 12.25
CA SER A 74 -2.55 14.63 12.14
C SER A 74 -3.35 13.88 11.05
N GLY A 75 -4.62 14.26 10.86
CA GLY A 75 -5.55 13.56 10.00
C GLY A 75 -6.25 12.41 10.72
N THR A 76 -7.15 11.73 10.03
CA THR A 76 -7.97 10.66 10.59
C THR A 76 -7.87 9.37 9.79
N VAL A 77 -7.91 8.25 10.49
CA VAL A 77 -8.09 6.93 9.91
C VAL A 77 -9.32 6.31 10.53
N SER A 78 -10.31 5.99 9.72
CA SER A 78 -11.51 5.31 10.15
C SER A 78 -11.55 3.87 9.63
N TYR A 79 -11.96 2.95 10.48
CA TYR A 79 -12.23 1.56 10.14
C TYR A 79 -13.70 1.23 10.44
N LEU A 80 -14.44 0.76 9.43
CA LEU A 80 -15.89 0.54 9.52
C LEU A 80 -16.66 1.76 10.04
N GLY A 81 -16.28 2.97 9.59
CA GLY A 81 -16.87 4.23 10.02
C GLY A 81 -16.46 4.71 11.42
N GLN A 82 -15.63 3.96 12.14
CA GLN A 82 -15.15 4.34 13.47
C GLN A 82 -13.74 4.91 13.38
N ASP A 83 -13.52 6.12 13.90
CA ASP A 83 -12.19 6.75 13.98
C ASP A 83 -11.27 5.93 14.91
N ILE A 84 -10.24 5.30 14.32
CA ILE A 84 -9.24 4.53 15.05
C ILE A 84 -8.02 5.39 15.46
N THR A 85 -7.90 6.61 14.94
CA THR A 85 -6.78 7.51 15.26
C THR A 85 -6.85 7.99 16.71
N ALA A 86 -8.07 8.24 17.20
CA ALA A 86 -8.31 8.69 18.57
C ALA A 86 -8.28 7.56 19.60
N MET A 87 -8.28 6.28 19.16
CA MET A 87 -8.35 5.12 20.05
C MET A 87 -7.16 5.00 20.98
N SER A 88 -7.43 4.56 22.19
CA SER A 88 -6.43 4.08 23.16
C SER A 88 -5.77 2.79 22.66
N LYS A 89 -4.63 2.42 23.27
CA LYS A 89 -3.95 1.15 22.94
C LYS A 89 -4.84 -0.08 23.18
N GLU A 90 -5.70 -0.02 24.18
CA GLU A 90 -6.63 -1.12 24.53
C GLU A 90 -7.74 -1.27 23.49
N GLU A 91 -8.33 -0.15 23.05
CA GLU A 91 -9.34 -0.14 21.98
C GLU A 91 -8.74 -0.60 20.65
N MET A 92 -7.57 -0.05 20.28
CA MET A 92 -6.85 -0.44 19.07
C MET A 92 -6.49 -1.95 19.05
N ARG A 93 -6.22 -2.55 20.22
CA ARG A 93 -5.97 -3.98 20.34
C ARG A 93 -7.14 -4.82 19.81
N ARG A 94 -8.40 -4.33 19.93
CA ARG A 94 -9.58 -5.03 19.44
C ARG A 94 -9.75 -4.96 17.93
N VAL A 95 -9.22 -3.90 17.32
CA VAL A 95 -9.26 -3.66 15.86
C VAL A 95 -8.14 -4.39 15.12
N ARG A 96 -6.97 -4.52 15.73
CA ARG A 96 -5.78 -5.11 15.08
C ARG A 96 -5.95 -6.49 14.47
N PRO A 97 -6.76 -7.43 15.01
CA PRO A 97 -7.02 -8.71 14.34
C PRO A 97 -7.60 -8.54 12.93
N ASP A 98 -8.42 -7.52 12.71
CA ASP A 98 -9.06 -7.25 11.43
C ASP A 98 -8.12 -6.58 10.42
N LEU A 99 -7.07 -5.89 10.91
CA LEU A 99 -6.10 -5.14 10.11
C LEU A 99 -4.71 -5.79 10.26
N GLN A 100 -4.37 -6.68 9.35
CA GLN A 100 -3.11 -7.41 9.38
C GLN A 100 -2.10 -6.86 8.36
N MET A 101 -0.81 -7.16 8.55
CA MET A 101 0.25 -6.66 7.68
C MET A 101 1.23 -7.77 7.31
N ILE A 102 1.57 -7.83 6.02
CA ILE A 102 2.66 -8.61 5.46
C ILE A 102 3.81 -7.62 5.17
N PHE A 103 4.97 -7.87 5.77
CA PHE A 103 6.14 -6.99 5.69
C PHE A 103 7.02 -7.30 4.49
N GLN A 104 7.82 -6.33 4.09
CA GLN A 104 8.70 -6.35 2.93
C GLN A 104 9.74 -7.49 2.96
N ASP A 105 10.36 -7.75 4.10
CA ASP A 105 11.32 -8.85 4.26
C ASP A 105 10.67 -10.02 5.01
N PRO A 106 10.36 -11.12 4.28
CA PRO A 106 9.72 -12.26 4.90
C PRO A 106 10.59 -12.95 5.95
N ILE A 107 11.92 -12.93 5.78
CA ILE A 107 12.84 -13.64 6.68
C ILE A 107 12.96 -12.88 8.01
N SER A 108 13.22 -11.57 7.97
CA SER A 108 13.37 -10.77 9.18
C SER A 108 12.05 -10.56 9.93
N SER A 109 10.90 -10.70 9.23
CA SER A 109 9.57 -10.59 9.83
C SER A 109 9.16 -11.79 10.68
N LEU A 110 9.84 -12.92 10.52
CA LEU A 110 9.58 -14.16 11.25
C LEU A 110 10.59 -14.33 12.40
N ASN A 111 10.11 -14.69 13.58
CA ASN A 111 10.99 -14.97 14.71
C ASN A 111 11.82 -16.25 14.44
N PRO A 112 13.15 -16.16 14.24
CA PRO A 112 13.98 -17.30 13.83
C PRO A 112 14.12 -18.40 14.89
N ARG A 113 13.69 -18.13 16.13
CA ARG A 113 13.76 -19.10 17.25
C ARG A 113 12.49 -19.92 17.38
N ARG A 114 11.39 -19.51 16.75
CA ARG A 114 10.07 -20.18 16.82
C ARG A 114 9.87 -21.14 15.66
N THR A 115 9.03 -22.14 15.87
CA THR A 115 8.58 -23.04 14.82
C THR A 115 7.52 -22.37 13.93
N VAL A 116 7.27 -22.92 12.74
CA VAL A 116 6.23 -22.43 11.81
C VAL A 116 4.86 -22.46 12.48
N HIS A 117 4.49 -23.54 13.18
CA HIS A 117 3.25 -23.62 13.97
C HIS A 117 3.16 -22.48 14.99
N ASP A 118 4.25 -22.20 15.70
CA ASP A 118 4.29 -21.12 16.68
C ASP A 118 4.12 -19.75 16.05
N ILE A 119 4.71 -19.53 14.88
CA ILE A 119 4.65 -18.24 14.15
C ILE A 119 3.25 -18.00 13.62
N ILE A 120 2.66 -18.98 12.92
CA ILE A 120 1.31 -18.83 12.37
C ILE A 120 0.30 -18.69 13.51
N GLY A 121 0.38 -19.54 14.54
CA GLY A 121 -0.55 -19.54 15.64
C GLY A 121 -0.35 -18.45 16.70
N GLU A 122 0.66 -17.58 16.57
CA GLU A 122 0.94 -16.53 17.58
C GLU A 122 -0.24 -15.57 17.75
N GLY A 123 -0.89 -15.17 16.65
CA GLY A 123 -2.06 -14.32 16.66
C GLY A 123 -3.18 -14.90 17.51
N LEU A 124 -3.51 -16.17 17.33
CA LEU A 124 -4.56 -16.85 18.10
C LEU A 124 -4.22 -16.89 19.59
N ARG A 125 -2.97 -17.09 19.96
CA ARG A 125 -2.51 -17.07 21.37
C ARG A 125 -2.61 -15.70 22.01
N VAL A 126 -2.29 -14.64 21.27
CA VAL A 126 -2.28 -13.25 21.79
C VAL A 126 -3.68 -12.69 21.95
N TRP A 127 -4.56 -12.97 20.98
CA TRP A 127 -5.91 -12.38 20.95
C TRP A 127 -7.00 -13.30 21.48
N GLY A 128 -6.73 -14.55 21.78
CA GLY A 128 -7.58 -15.57 22.37
C GLY A 128 -9.10 -15.34 22.28
N GLY A 129 -9.82 -16.14 21.51
CA GLY A 129 -11.28 -16.08 21.44
C GLY A 129 -11.91 -15.74 20.09
N ARG A 130 -11.16 -15.29 19.08
CA ARG A 130 -11.67 -15.12 17.70
C ARG A 130 -11.55 -16.37 16.83
N GLY A 131 -10.90 -17.37 17.25
CA GLY A 131 -10.83 -18.68 16.61
C GLY A 131 -10.44 -19.68 17.67
N VAL A 132 -11.10 -20.80 17.70
CA VAL A 132 -10.67 -21.90 18.53
C VAL A 132 -9.28 -22.29 18.02
N TRP A 133 -8.24 -22.16 18.86
CA TRP A 133 -6.95 -22.78 18.58
C TRP A 133 -7.23 -24.25 18.27
N SER A 134 -7.04 -24.61 17.00
CA SER A 134 -7.09 -26.00 16.61
C SER A 134 -5.89 -26.26 15.70
N GLU A 135 -5.28 -27.41 15.88
CA GLU A 135 -4.22 -27.88 15.01
C GLU A 135 -4.73 -28.03 13.57
N ASP A 136 -5.99 -28.43 13.41
CA ASP A 136 -6.67 -28.53 12.11
C ASP A 136 -6.70 -27.18 11.36
N ARG A 137 -6.98 -26.07 12.05
CA ARG A 137 -7.00 -24.74 11.44
C ARG A 137 -5.60 -24.30 10.98
N LEU A 138 -4.56 -24.62 11.75
CA LEU A 138 -3.18 -24.34 11.34
C LEU A 138 -2.78 -25.18 10.12
N HIS A 139 -3.14 -26.46 10.12
CA HIS A 139 -2.88 -27.36 9.00
C HIS A 139 -3.61 -26.88 7.73
N GLU A 140 -4.90 -26.52 7.85
CA GLU A 140 -5.68 -25.95 6.74
C GLU A 140 -5.00 -24.71 6.15
N LEU A 141 -4.54 -23.78 6.99
CA LEU A 141 -3.87 -22.57 6.52
C LEU A 141 -2.51 -22.86 5.90
N MET A 142 -1.74 -23.79 6.47
CA MET A 142 -0.47 -24.20 5.89
C MET A 142 -0.67 -24.81 4.50
N GLU A 143 -1.65 -25.71 4.35
CA GLU A 143 -2.02 -26.30 3.05
C GLU A 143 -2.48 -25.22 2.06
N ALA A 144 -3.33 -24.30 2.52
CA ALA A 144 -3.86 -23.21 1.68
C ALA A 144 -2.76 -22.33 1.10
N VAL A 145 -1.67 -22.09 1.84
CA VAL A 145 -0.51 -21.34 1.34
C VAL A 145 0.54 -22.23 0.67
N GLY A 146 0.29 -23.52 0.52
CA GLY A 146 1.20 -24.47 -0.11
C GLY A 146 2.42 -24.86 0.73
N ILE A 147 2.27 -24.90 2.05
CA ILE A 147 3.26 -25.41 3.00
C ILE A 147 2.74 -26.73 3.58
N ASP A 148 3.53 -27.80 3.45
CA ASP A 148 3.17 -29.10 4.03
C ASP A 148 3.10 -29.01 5.57
N PRO A 149 1.95 -29.37 6.21
CA PRO A 149 1.77 -29.32 7.66
C PRO A 149 2.84 -30.10 8.44
N ARG A 150 3.42 -31.15 7.86
CA ARG A 150 4.51 -31.92 8.49
C ARG A 150 5.77 -31.09 8.77
N TYR A 151 5.87 -29.92 8.16
CA TYR A 151 6.98 -28.98 8.40
C TYR A 151 6.69 -27.95 9.49
N GLY A 152 5.57 -28.06 10.19
CA GLY A 152 5.16 -27.14 11.23
C GLY A 152 6.16 -26.95 12.37
N ASP A 153 6.93 -27.99 12.72
CA ASP A 153 7.97 -27.93 13.74
C ASP A 153 9.32 -27.35 13.26
N ARG A 154 9.45 -27.09 11.95
CA ARG A 154 10.66 -26.48 11.40
C ARG A 154 10.71 -24.98 11.73
N LYS A 155 11.93 -24.44 11.65
CA LYS A 155 12.22 -23.02 11.88
C LYS A 155 12.41 -22.27 10.56
N PRO A 156 12.21 -20.94 10.51
CA PRO A 156 12.28 -20.13 9.28
C PRO A 156 13.55 -20.33 8.45
N HIS A 157 14.72 -20.46 9.08
CA HIS A 157 16.00 -20.66 8.38
C HIS A 157 16.10 -21.99 7.60
N GLN A 158 15.13 -22.89 7.74
CA GLN A 158 15.04 -24.16 7.01
C GLN A 158 14.16 -24.07 5.76
N PHE A 159 13.67 -22.85 5.42
CA PHE A 159 12.79 -22.57 4.30
C PHE A 159 13.42 -21.58 3.32
N SER A 160 12.99 -21.63 2.06
CA SER A 160 13.35 -20.62 1.07
C SER A 160 12.63 -19.28 1.36
N GLY A 161 13.09 -18.18 0.74
CA GLY A 161 12.43 -16.86 0.86
C GLY A 161 10.95 -16.90 0.47
N GLY A 162 10.60 -17.54 -0.63
CA GLY A 162 9.23 -17.72 -1.06
C GLY A 162 8.38 -18.56 -0.09
N GLN A 163 8.97 -19.58 0.53
CA GLN A 163 8.27 -20.34 1.59
C GLN A 163 8.10 -19.50 2.86
N CYS A 164 9.07 -18.69 3.26
CA CYS A 164 8.93 -17.74 4.37
C CYS A 164 7.82 -16.73 4.09
N GLN A 165 7.69 -16.27 2.84
CA GLN A 165 6.59 -15.38 2.45
C GLN A 165 5.22 -16.06 2.57
N ARG A 166 5.09 -17.32 2.15
CA ARG A 166 3.87 -18.12 2.34
C ARG A 166 3.50 -18.29 3.82
N ILE A 167 4.50 -18.51 4.69
CA ILE A 167 4.32 -18.55 6.15
C ILE A 167 3.84 -17.19 6.68
N SER A 168 4.38 -16.07 6.17
CA SER A 168 3.94 -14.71 6.54
C SER A 168 2.50 -14.44 6.14
N ILE A 169 2.07 -14.92 4.96
CA ILE A 169 0.68 -14.86 4.51
C ILE A 169 -0.23 -15.67 5.43
N ALA A 170 0.13 -16.93 5.76
CA ALA A 170 -0.64 -17.75 6.69
C ALA A 170 -0.77 -17.11 8.08
N ARG A 171 0.33 -16.49 8.58
CA ARG A 171 0.32 -15.74 9.85
C ARG A 171 -0.65 -14.56 9.82
N ALA A 172 -0.74 -13.84 8.70
CA ALA A 172 -1.68 -12.74 8.57
C ALA A 172 -3.15 -13.23 8.52
N LEU A 173 -3.40 -14.35 7.84
CA LEU A 173 -4.74 -14.92 7.65
C LEU A 173 -5.32 -15.62 8.88
N VAL A 174 -4.49 -16.05 9.84
CA VAL A 174 -4.93 -16.88 10.97
C VAL A 174 -5.97 -16.22 11.86
N LEU A 175 -6.06 -14.89 11.85
CA LEU A 175 -7.02 -14.09 12.62
C LEU A 175 -8.31 -13.77 11.86
N ASP A 176 -8.49 -14.33 10.66
CA ASP A 176 -9.60 -14.02 9.75
C ASP A 176 -9.76 -12.49 9.54
N PRO A 177 -8.71 -11.80 9.06
CA PRO A 177 -8.72 -10.35 8.91
C PRO A 177 -9.67 -9.92 7.79
N ARG A 178 -10.15 -8.66 7.87
CA ARG A 178 -10.89 -8.05 6.76
C ARG A 178 -9.99 -7.27 5.80
N VAL A 179 -8.84 -6.79 6.29
CA VAL A 179 -7.86 -6.04 5.49
C VAL A 179 -6.47 -6.59 5.72
N ILE A 180 -5.75 -6.84 4.64
CA ILE A 180 -4.33 -7.16 4.68
C ILE A 180 -3.54 -6.08 3.94
N ILE A 181 -2.60 -5.47 4.64
CA ILE A 181 -1.65 -4.51 4.09
C ILE A 181 -0.40 -5.28 3.66
N CYS A 182 -0.09 -5.26 2.37
CA CYS A 182 1.07 -5.92 1.77
C CYS A 182 2.13 -4.86 1.45
N ASP A 183 3.14 -4.71 2.31
CA ASP A 183 4.24 -3.74 2.12
C ASP A 183 5.38 -4.41 1.33
N GLU A 184 5.40 -4.20 0.01
CA GLU A 184 6.35 -4.79 -0.94
C GLU A 184 6.53 -6.32 -0.80
N PRO A 185 5.44 -7.11 -0.82
CA PRO A 185 5.47 -8.51 -0.40
C PRO A 185 6.26 -9.44 -1.33
N VAL A 186 6.69 -8.95 -2.50
CA VAL A 186 7.40 -9.76 -3.51
C VAL A 186 8.75 -9.18 -3.91
N SER A 187 9.15 -8.01 -3.42
CA SER A 187 10.35 -7.28 -3.87
C SER A 187 11.67 -8.04 -3.68
N ALA A 188 11.75 -8.92 -2.69
CA ALA A 188 12.94 -9.72 -2.36
C ALA A 188 12.95 -11.12 -3.00
N LEU A 189 12.03 -11.42 -3.93
CA LEU A 189 11.82 -12.75 -4.50
C LEU A 189 12.17 -12.77 -6.00
N ASP A 190 12.55 -13.93 -6.50
CA ASP A 190 12.75 -14.16 -7.94
C ASP A 190 11.43 -14.04 -8.71
N VAL A 191 11.49 -13.60 -9.97
CA VAL A 191 10.31 -13.30 -10.82
C VAL A 191 9.30 -14.45 -10.87
N SER A 192 9.78 -15.71 -10.97
CA SER A 192 8.90 -16.89 -10.99
C SER A 192 8.19 -17.13 -9.66
N VAL A 193 8.85 -16.81 -8.55
CA VAL A 193 8.27 -16.92 -7.20
C VAL A 193 7.33 -15.74 -6.94
N GLN A 194 7.64 -14.54 -7.45
CA GLN A 194 6.73 -13.38 -7.37
C GLN A 194 5.35 -13.71 -7.95
N ALA A 195 5.30 -14.25 -9.19
CA ALA A 195 4.04 -14.64 -9.81
C ALA A 195 3.24 -15.65 -8.96
N GLN A 196 3.91 -16.61 -8.35
CA GLN A 196 3.25 -17.59 -7.48
C GLN A 196 2.68 -16.95 -6.19
N ILE A 197 3.37 -15.95 -5.62
CA ILE A 197 2.89 -15.25 -4.42
C ILE A 197 1.72 -14.32 -4.77
N LEU A 198 1.74 -13.67 -5.94
CA LEU A 198 0.62 -12.84 -6.40
C LEU A 198 -0.64 -13.68 -6.61
N ASN A 199 -0.54 -14.79 -7.33
CA ASN A 199 -1.68 -15.70 -7.51
C ASN A 199 -2.19 -16.22 -6.16
N LEU A 200 -1.28 -16.55 -5.24
CA LEU A 200 -1.66 -16.96 -3.89
C LEU A 200 -2.44 -15.86 -3.15
N LEU A 201 -2.04 -14.59 -3.24
CA LEU A 201 -2.74 -13.47 -2.60
C LEU A 201 -4.14 -13.28 -3.21
N GLU A 202 -4.30 -13.42 -4.53
CA GLU A 202 -5.60 -13.38 -5.19
C GLU A 202 -6.50 -14.54 -4.76
N ASP A 203 -5.97 -15.75 -4.72
CA ASP A 203 -6.70 -16.93 -4.23
C ASP A 203 -7.15 -16.75 -2.78
N MET A 204 -6.29 -16.19 -1.92
CA MET A 204 -6.62 -15.92 -0.53
C MET A 204 -7.64 -14.79 -0.41
N LYS A 205 -7.55 -13.72 -1.23
CA LYS A 205 -8.56 -12.66 -1.32
C LYS A 205 -9.93 -13.27 -1.64
N ALA A 206 -10.02 -14.10 -2.66
CA ALA A 206 -11.27 -14.73 -3.07
C ALA A 206 -11.80 -15.73 -2.03
N ARG A 207 -10.93 -16.55 -1.43
CA ARG A 207 -11.31 -17.61 -0.48
C ARG A 207 -11.75 -17.08 0.88
N TYR A 208 -11.06 -16.05 1.39
CA TYR A 208 -11.28 -15.52 2.75
C TYR A 208 -11.99 -14.17 2.77
N GLY A 209 -12.34 -13.61 1.60
CA GLY A 209 -13.07 -12.34 1.50
C GLY A 209 -12.30 -11.14 2.03
N VAL A 210 -10.96 -11.16 1.94
CA VAL A 210 -10.11 -10.07 2.44
C VAL A 210 -9.94 -8.97 1.40
N SER A 211 -9.82 -7.72 1.85
CA SER A 211 -9.43 -6.59 1.00
C SER A 211 -7.94 -6.33 1.14
N LEU A 212 -7.29 -5.89 0.06
CA LEU A 212 -5.84 -5.71 0.05
C LEU A 212 -5.47 -4.24 -0.14
N MET A 213 -4.51 -3.76 0.65
CA MET A 213 -3.73 -2.57 0.35
C MET A 213 -2.34 -3.05 -0.10
N PHE A 214 -2.06 -2.94 -1.39
CA PHE A 214 -0.88 -3.55 -2.00
C PHE A 214 0.14 -2.48 -2.41
N ILE A 215 1.31 -2.47 -1.75
CA ILE A 215 2.39 -1.53 -2.02
C ILE A 215 3.46 -2.21 -2.83
N SER A 216 3.85 -1.59 -3.94
CA SER A 216 5.01 -1.99 -4.72
C SER A 216 5.64 -0.80 -5.44
N HIS A 217 6.91 -0.92 -5.76
CA HIS A 217 7.57 -0.03 -6.72
C HIS A 217 7.53 -0.61 -8.15
N ASP A 218 7.14 -1.88 -8.31
CA ASP A 218 6.97 -2.52 -9.62
C ASP A 218 5.52 -2.33 -10.10
N LEU A 219 5.38 -1.47 -11.10
CA LEU A 219 4.10 -1.12 -11.70
C LEU A 219 3.44 -2.30 -12.43
N SER A 220 4.24 -3.20 -13.03
CA SER A 220 3.73 -4.37 -13.72
C SER A 220 3.02 -5.33 -12.74
N VAL A 221 3.60 -5.47 -11.56
CA VAL A 221 3.00 -6.25 -10.47
C VAL A 221 1.69 -5.62 -10.01
N VAL A 222 1.68 -4.29 -9.80
CA VAL A 222 0.49 -3.57 -9.34
C VAL A 222 -0.63 -3.62 -10.37
N LYS A 223 -0.32 -3.46 -11.66
CA LYS A 223 -1.31 -3.60 -12.75
C LYS A 223 -2.08 -4.92 -12.67
N ASN A 224 -1.38 -6.01 -12.37
CA ASN A 224 -1.96 -7.34 -12.42
C ASN A 224 -2.84 -7.68 -11.21
N ILE A 225 -2.60 -7.06 -10.04
CA ILE A 225 -3.30 -7.45 -8.79
C ILE A 225 -4.31 -6.39 -8.32
N SER A 226 -4.21 -5.15 -8.81
CA SER A 226 -4.97 -4.04 -8.25
C SER A 226 -6.24 -3.75 -9.04
N ASP A 227 -7.34 -3.54 -8.33
CA ASP A 227 -8.58 -3.02 -8.91
C ASP A 227 -8.45 -1.50 -9.17
N ARG A 228 -7.87 -0.76 -8.21
CA ARG A 228 -7.63 0.68 -8.28
C ARG A 228 -6.20 0.98 -7.83
N VAL A 229 -5.60 2.02 -8.40
CA VAL A 229 -4.20 2.39 -8.12
C VAL A 229 -4.12 3.86 -7.69
N MET A 230 -3.37 4.09 -6.62
CA MET A 230 -3.00 5.40 -6.10
C MET A 230 -1.50 5.62 -6.33
N VAL A 231 -1.16 6.67 -7.05
CA VAL A 231 0.23 7.08 -7.34
C VAL A 231 0.66 8.12 -6.33
N MET A 232 1.77 7.87 -5.65
CA MET A 232 2.34 8.77 -4.65
C MET A 232 3.70 9.33 -5.09
N TYR A 233 3.92 10.61 -4.85
CA TYR A 233 5.19 11.29 -5.03
C TYR A 233 5.51 12.14 -3.82
N LEU A 234 6.68 11.93 -3.21
CA LEU A 234 7.21 12.72 -2.09
C LEU A 234 6.15 13.03 -1.00
N GLY A 235 5.44 12.00 -0.53
CA GLY A 235 4.43 12.09 0.53
C GLY A 235 3.06 12.64 0.11
N LYS A 236 2.78 12.82 -1.17
CA LYS A 236 1.52 13.32 -1.71
C LYS A 236 0.90 12.34 -2.71
N VAL A 237 -0.43 12.40 -2.85
CA VAL A 237 -1.14 11.71 -3.94
C VAL A 237 -1.03 12.56 -5.20
N CYS A 238 -0.61 11.94 -6.30
CA CYS A 238 -0.58 12.55 -7.63
C CYS A 238 -1.79 12.19 -8.47
N GLU A 239 -2.19 10.93 -8.41
CA GLU A 239 -3.24 10.39 -9.25
C GLU A 239 -3.86 9.15 -8.61
N ILE A 240 -5.16 8.95 -8.81
CA ILE A 240 -5.88 7.75 -8.38
C ILE A 240 -6.97 7.42 -9.40
N ALA A 241 -6.98 6.18 -9.89
CA ALA A 241 -7.97 5.69 -10.84
C ALA A 241 -8.11 4.17 -10.80
N GLN A 242 -9.06 3.62 -11.53
CA GLN A 242 -9.12 2.19 -11.83
C GLN A 242 -7.83 1.75 -12.52
N SER A 243 -7.39 0.53 -12.23
CA SER A 243 -6.06 0.05 -12.69
C SER A 243 -5.91 0.20 -14.20
N ASP A 244 -6.80 -0.39 -14.99
CA ASP A 244 -6.70 -0.34 -16.45
C ASP A 244 -6.69 1.10 -16.98
N GLU A 245 -7.59 1.96 -16.47
CA GLU A 245 -7.67 3.37 -16.88
C GLU A 245 -6.36 4.13 -16.57
N LEU A 246 -5.79 3.93 -15.40
CA LEU A 246 -4.55 4.60 -15.00
C LEU A 246 -3.36 4.18 -15.88
N PHE A 247 -3.27 2.90 -16.25
CA PHE A 247 -2.19 2.37 -17.08
C PHE A 247 -2.33 2.72 -18.57
N GLU A 248 -3.57 2.82 -19.07
CA GLU A 248 -3.82 3.17 -20.48
C GLU A 248 -3.82 4.69 -20.70
N HIS A 249 -4.28 5.43 -19.70
CA HIS A 249 -4.55 6.86 -19.81
C HIS A 249 -4.04 7.67 -18.62
N PRO A 250 -2.75 7.63 -18.27
CA PRO A 250 -2.21 8.40 -17.16
C PRO A 250 -2.40 9.91 -17.38
N ALA A 251 -2.95 10.60 -16.37
CA ALA A 251 -3.25 12.03 -16.45
C ALA A 251 -2.18 12.91 -15.77
N HIS A 252 -1.42 12.37 -14.81
CA HIS A 252 -0.33 13.12 -14.18
C HIS A 252 1.01 12.91 -14.94
N PRO A 253 1.80 13.96 -15.22
CA PRO A 253 3.10 13.80 -15.90
C PRO A 253 4.05 12.83 -15.20
N TYR A 254 4.02 12.75 -13.88
CA TYR A 254 4.81 11.77 -13.12
C TYR A 254 4.34 10.33 -13.36
N THR A 255 3.03 10.07 -13.35
CA THR A 255 2.47 8.76 -13.65
C THR A 255 2.87 8.30 -15.04
N ARG A 256 2.75 9.18 -16.03
CA ARG A 256 3.16 8.91 -17.41
C ARG A 256 4.65 8.56 -17.51
N ALA A 257 5.50 9.31 -16.83
CA ALA A 257 6.94 9.04 -16.80
C ALA A 257 7.27 7.71 -16.07
N LEU A 258 6.53 7.35 -15.02
CA LEU A 258 6.65 6.02 -14.39
C LEU A 258 6.26 4.89 -15.35
N MET A 259 5.17 5.08 -16.12
CA MET A 259 4.69 4.06 -17.07
C MET A 259 5.67 3.86 -18.24
N SER A 260 6.31 4.93 -18.72
CA SER A 260 7.32 4.85 -19.79
C SER A 260 8.57 4.03 -19.41
N ALA A 261 8.81 3.85 -18.10
CA ALA A 261 9.90 3.01 -17.62
C ALA A 261 9.58 1.50 -17.64
N ILE A 262 8.32 1.10 -17.92
CA ILE A 262 7.92 -0.31 -17.99
C ILE A 262 8.28 -0.88 -19.37
N PRO A 263 9.13 -1.93 -19.47
CA PRO A 263 9.41 -2.56 -20.74
C PRO A 263 8.13 -3.14 -21.38
N GLY A 264 7.84 -2.73 -22.62
CA GLY A 264 6.69 -3.25 -23.40
C GLY A 264 5.36 -2.52 -23.20
N VAL A 265 5.29 -1.49 -22.37
CA VAL A 265 4.11 -0.60 -22.20
C VAL A 265 4.35 0.76 -22.89
N ALA A 266 5.55 1.03 -23.38
CA ALA A 266 5.86 2.28 -24.07
C ALA A 266 4.88 2.48 -25.25
N ALA A 267 3.93 3.39 -25.08
CA ALA A 267 3.18 3.99 -26.17
C ALA A 267 4.14 4.73 -27.08
N ASP A 268 3.86 4.70 -28.39
CA ASP A 268 4.60 5.31 -29.49
C ASP A 268 5.44 6.55 -29.14
N ASP A 269 6.70 6.53 -29.62
CA ASP A 269 7.59 7.66 -29.94
C ASP A 269 7.31 9.04 -29.28
N SER A 270 7.36 9.14 -27.99
CA SER A 270 7.53 10.42 -27.31
C SER A 270 8.90 10.45 -26.62
N ASP A 271 9.88 10.88 -27.36
CA ASP A 271 11.17 11.39 -26.87
C ASP A 271 10.90 12.45 -25.79
N GLY A 272 10.99 12.11 -24.51
CA GLY A 272 10.94 13.14 -23.47
C GLY A 272 10.32 12.81 -22.11
N ASP A 273 9.73 11.65 -21.88
CA ASP A 273 9.07 11.35 -20.61
C ASP A 273 9.94 10.56 -19.61
N LEU A 274 11.26 10.55 -19.78
CA LEU A 274 12.16 9.94 -18.81
C LEU A 274 12.21 10.77 -17.52
N LEU A 275 12.06 10.10 -16.37
CA LEU A 275 12.25 10.74 -15.07
C LEU A 275 13.73 11.12 -14.90
N GLU A 276 14.05 12.41 -15.09
CA GLU A 276 15.38 12.95 -14.85
C GLU A 276 15.54 13.43 -13.41
N GLY A 277 16.75 13.33 -12.89
CA GLY A 277 17.14 13.80 -11.56
C GLY A 277 16.71 12.89 -10.41
N GLU A 278 17.21 13.18 -9.22
CA GLU A 278 16.91 12.46 -7.99
C GLU A 278 15.63 12.96 -7.32
N LEU A 279 15.02 12.11 -6.49
CA LEU A 279 13.88 12.50 -5.64
C LEU A 279 14.32 13.63 -4.70
N PRO A 280 13.58 14.77 -4.65
CA PRO A 280 13.90 15.85 -3.73
C PRO A 280 13.82 15.41 -2.25
N SER A 281 14.46 16.18 -1.38
CA SER A 281 14.48 15.88 0.05
C SER A 281 13.09 16.01 0.66
N ALA A 282 12.70 15.01 1.46
CA ALA A 282 11.48 15.06 2.26
C ALA A 282 11.61 15.96 3.51
N ILE A 283 12.82 16.49 3.80
CA ILE A 283 13.05 17.45 4.89
C ILE A 283 12.68 18.87 4.43
N ASP A 284 13.00 19.20 3.18
CA ASP A 284 12.70 20.50 2.57
C ASP A 284 12.06 20.23 1.19
N PRO A 285 10.80 19.83 1.17
CA PRO A 285 10.10 19.50 -0.07
C PRO A 285 9.84 20.78 -0.89
N PRO A 286 9.86 20.69 -2.23
CA PRO A 286 9.54 21.82 -3.10
C PRO A 286 8.19 22.46 -2.76
N SER A 287 8.12 23.80 -2.81
CA SER A 287 6.86 24.54 -2.71
C SER A 287 5.96 24.28 -3.92
N GLY A 288 4.66 24.48 -3.76
CA GLY A 288 3.67 24.20 -4.78
C GLY A 288 3.53 22.70 -5.07
N CYS A 289 3.45 22.33 -6.34
CA CYS A 289 3.45 20.94 -6.77
C CYS A 289 4.81 20.30 -6.46
N ARG A 290 4.87 19.26 -5.66
CA ARG A 290 6.14 18.61 -5.26
C ARG A 290 6.93 18.02 -6.43
N PHE A 291 6.28 17.74 -7.56
CA PHE A 291 6.93 17.26 -8.77
C PHE A 291 7.50 18.40 -9.66
N ASN A 292 7.29 19.69 -9.32
CA ASN A 292 7.64 20.83 -10.16
C ASN A 292 9.12 20.88 -10.60
N THR A 293 10.04 20.37 -9.78
CA THR A 293 11.49 20.39 -10.08
C THR A 293 11.91 19.37 -11.13
N ARG A 294 11.08 18.35 -11.39
CA ARG A 294 11.34 17.25 -12.34
C ARG A 294 10.29 17.18 -13.46
N CYS A 295 9.25 18.02 -13.38
CA CYS A 295 8.17 18.01 -14.35
C CYS A 295 8.57 18.81 -15.62
N PRO A 296 8.58 18.19 -16.82
CA PRO A 296 8.92 18.89 -18.06
C PRO A 296 7.87 19.96 -18.44
N ARG A 297 6.68 19.92 -17.82
CA ARG A 297 5.57 20.86 -18.05
C ARG A 297 5.41 21.89 -16.92
N ALA A 298 6.38 21.98 -16.00
CA ALA A 298 6.28 22.88 -14.86
C ALA A 298 6.25 24.36 -15.30
N THR A 299 5.30 25.09 -14.75
CA THR A 299 5.16 26.55 -14.91
C THR A 299 5.40 27.24 -13.55
N ASP A 300 5.36 28.58 -13.54
CA ASP A 300 5.47 29.33 -12.29
C ASP A 300 4.33 29.01 -11.31
N LEU A 301 3.12 28.76 -11.81
CA LEU A 301 1.99 28.31 -10.98
C LEU A 301 2.33 27.02 -10.23
N CYS A 302 2.96 26.05 -10.89
CA CYS A 302 3.36 24.80 -10.26
C CYS A 302 4.39 24.97 -9.14
N ARG A 303 5.14 26.08 -9.13
CA ARG A 303 6.15 26.38 -8.11
C ARG A 303 5.58 27.12 -6.90
N THR A 304 4.48 27.82 -7.08
CA THR A 304 3.85 28.65 -6.04
C THR A 304 2.64 27.99 -5.40
N ASP A 305 1.82 27.31 -6.20
CA ASP A 305 0.54 26.77 -5.77
C ASP A 305 0.52 25.24 -5.84
N GLU A 306 0.07 24.61 -4.76
CA GLU A 306 -0.12 23.17 -4.72
C GLU A 306 -1.44 22.78 -5.40
N PRO A 307 -1.42 21.87 -6.40
CA PRO A 307 -2.65 21.42 -7.05
C PRO A 307 -3.51 20.61 -6.07
N GLN A 308 -4.79 20.89 -6.07
CA GLN A 308 -5.79 20.04 -5.41
C GLN A 308 -6.08 18.81 -6.26
N ILE A 309 -6.52 17.72 -5.62
CA ILE A 309 -6.99 16.55 -6.37
C ILE A 309 -8.38 16.86 -6.95
N GLU A 310 -8.49 16.77 -8.26
CA GLU A 310 -9.70 17.04 -9.03
C GLU A 310 -9.96 15.90 -10.01
N GLN A 311 -11.21 15.79 -10.50
CA GLN A 311 -11.51 14.82 -11.55
C GLN A 311 -10.69 15.13 -12.81
N ALA A 312 -10.04 14.11 -13.35
CA ALA A 312 -9.19 14.26 -14.54
C ALA A 312 -10.04 14.66 -15.76
N PRO A 313 -9.72 15.74 -16.48
CA PRO A 313 -10.52 16.22 -17.60
C PRO A 313 -10.64 15.19 -18.72
N GLY A 314 -11.88 14.91 -19.14
CA GLY A 314 -12.17 13.98 -20.23
C GLY A 314 -11.97 12.49 -19.88
N ARG A 315 -11.80 12.17 -18.59
CA ARG A 315 -11.63 10.83 -18.05
C ARG A 315 -12.89 10.35 -17.32
N PRO A 316 -13.00 9.05 -16.98
CA PRO A 316 -14.08 8.51 -16.16
C PRO A 316 -14.23 9.27 -14.81
N PRO A 317 -15.41 9.25 -14.19
CA PRO A 317 -15.68 10.04 -12.98
C PRO A 317 -14.88 9.62 -11.74
N ASP A 318 -14.30 8.44 -11.76
CA ASP A 318 -13.44 7.86 -10.71
C ASP A 318 -11.94 8.02 -11.00
N HIS A 319 -11.57 8.79 -12.04
CA HIS A 319 -10.19 9.16 -12.34
C HIS A 319 -9.88 10.55 -11.80
N TRP A 320 -8.98 10.62 -10.83
CA TRP A 320 -8.63 11.83 -10.09
C TRP A 320 -7.14 12.14 -10.20
N VAL A 321 -6.81 13.43 -10.37
CA VAL A 321 -5.43 13.89 -10.57
C VAL A 321 -5.16 15.18 -9.81
N ALA A 322 -3.99 15.27 -9.17
CA ALA A 322 -3.49 16.49 -8.53
C ALA A 322 -2.47 17.19 -9.44
N CYS A 323 -2.94 17.87 -10.48
CA CYS A 323 -2.10 18.55 -11.46
C CYS A 323 -2.80 19.78 -12.04
N HIS A 324 -2.08 20.92 -12.14
CA HIS A 324 -2.62 22.12 -12.80
C HIS A 324 -2.77 21.95 -14.32
N PHE A 325 -1.95 21.07 -14.93
CA PHE A 325 -1.89 20.84 -16.36
C PHE A 325 -1.85 19.35 -16.69
N PRO A 326 -2.95 18.60 -16.43
CA PRO A 326 -3.01 17.17 -16.71
C PRO A 326 -2.64 16.85 -18.16
N VAL A 327 -2.09 15.67 -18.40
CA VAL A 327 -1.85 15.16 -19.75
C VAL A 327 -3.14 14.56 -20.29
N SER A 328 -3.40 14.83 -21.55
CA SER A 328 -4.59 14.32 -22.27
C SER A 328 -4.34 12.93 -22.83
#